data_bd215a8e64465c030a2f442690dc3104
#
_entry.id   bd215a8e64465c030a2f442690dc3104
#
_cell.length_a   1.000
_cell.length_b   1.000
_cell.length_c   1.000
_cell.angle_alpha   90.00
_cell.angle_beta   90.00
_cell.angle_gamma   90.00
#
_symmetry.space_group_name_H-M   'P 1'
#
loop_
_entity.id
_entity.type
_entity.pdbx_description
1 polymer ?
#
loop_
_entity_poly.entity_id
_entity_poly.type
_entity_poly.pdbx_seq_one_letter_code
_entity_poly.pdbx_strand_id
1 'polypeptide(L)'
;MQLPFTTEQFFDLLAAYNEALWPALVVLWMASLVASVLLFSSRRPSDRWLSGLLAAHWIWSALAYHAAFFTRINSAAWAFAALFLLQGALFFWHGVVRGRLSFAPARNAWAPVAWVLIAYSLLYPGINAVLHFSVSRIPAFGVPCPTMIFTAGVLMLAKPRSWRLSIIPVMWSVIGGSAASLLGVRADYALPIAGVALALFSLQGRTDAKTVLEHVQLRPRFRA
;
A
#
# COMPACT_ATOMS: atom_id res chain seq x y z
N MET A 1 3.13 -24.38 9.09
CA MET A 1 1.82 -23.88 8.61
C MET A 1 1.73 -24.27 7.14
N GLN A 2 0.71 -24.97 6.71
CA GLN A 2 0.55 -25.34 5.29
C GLN A 2 -0.48 -24.39 4.68
N LEU A 3 -0.21 -23.94 3.45
CA LEU A 3 -1.19 -23.17 2.68
C LEU A 3 -2.29 -24.10 2.16
N PRO A 4 -3.54 -23.62 1.99
CA PRO A 4 -4.64 -24.43 1.44
C PRO A 4 -4.55 -24.66 -0.08
N PHE A 5 -3.47 -24.21 -0.71
CA PHE A 5 -3.19 -24.32 -2.14
C PHE A 5 -1.70 -24.54 -2.39
N THR A 6 -1.36 -25.06 -3.56
CA THR A 6 0.04 -25.27 -3.98
C THR A 6 0.66 -23.99 -4.56
N THR A 7 1.98 -23.93 -4.57
CA THR A 7 2.73 -22.85 -5.23
C THR A 7 2.36 -22.73 -6.72
N GLU A 8 2.15 -23.85 -7.39
CA GLU A 8 1.77 -23.87 -8.81
C GLU A 8 0.37 -23.29 -9.02
N GLN A 9 -0.63 -23.70 -8.22
CA GLN A 9 -1.97 -23.11 -8.26
C GLN A 9 -1.94 -21.58 -8.05
N PHE A 10 -1.06 -21.09 -7.20
CA PHE A 10 -0.89 -19.66 -6.98
C PHE A 10 -0.36 -18.93 -8.23
N PHE A 11 0.68 -19.47 -8.87
CA PHE A 11 1.23 -18.85 -10.08
C PHE A 11 0.34 -19.00 -11.31
N ASP A 12 -0.41 -20.08 -11.43
CA ASP A 12 -1.41 -20.25 -12.49
C ASP A 12 -2.56 -19.26 -12.33
N LEU A 13 -2.97 -19.02 -11.10
CA LEU A 13 -3.96 -17.98 -10.81
C LEU A 13 -3.44 -16.59 -11.20
N LEU A 14 -2.18 -16.26 -10.90
CA LEU A 14 -1.57 -15.01 -11.33
C LEU A 14 -1.52 -14.88 -12.85
N ALA A 15 -1.22 -15.97 -13.56
CA ALA A 15 -1.23 -15.97 -15.02
C ALA A 15 -2.62 -15.66 -15.57
N ALA A 16 -3.65 -16.34 -15.06
CA ALA A 16 -5.04 -16.08 -15.46
C ALA A 16 -5.52 -14.68 -15.12
N TYR A 17 -5.11 -14.15 -13.95
CA TYR A 17 -5.39 -12.78 -13.53
C TYR A 17 -4.75 -11.75 -14.47
N ASN A 18 -3.47 -11.93 -14.77
CA ASN A 18 -2.72 -11.03 -15.64
C ASN A 18 -3.30 -11.05 -17.06
N GLU A 19 -3.56 -12.24 -17.63
CA GLU A 19 -4.12 -12.36 -18.97
C GLU A 19 -5.49 -11.69 -19.10
N ALA A 20 -6.36 -11.88 -18.10
CA ALA A 20 -7.70 -11.31 -18.13
C ALA A 20 -7.73 -9.78 -17.93
N LEU A 21 -6.78 -9.23 -17.17
CA LEU A 21 -6.89 -7.86 -16.64
C LEU A 21 -5.69 -6.95 -16.99
N TRP A 22 -4.73 -7.39 -17.81
CA TRP A 22 -3.51 -6.63 -18.11
C TRP A 22 -3.73 -5.17 -18.53
N PRO A 23 -4.76 -4.80 -19.32
CA PRO A 23 -4.93 -3.40 -19.70
C PRO A 23 -5.20 -2.51 -18.49
N ALA A 24 -6.02 -2.98 -17.55
CA ALA A 24 -6.34 -2.24 -16.34
C ALA A 24 -5.14 -2.19 -15.37
N LEU A 25 -4.33 -3.26 -15.31
CA LEU A 25 -3.10 -3.29 -14.51
C LEU A 25 -2.09 -2.26 -15.01
N VAL A 26 -1.95 -2.13 -16.33
CA VAL A 26 -1.10 -1.10 -16.95
C VAL A 26 -1.63 0.31 -16.62
N VAL A 27 -2.95 0.52 -16.69
CA VAL A 27 -3.55 1.82 -16.34
C VAL A 27 -3.28 2.18 -14.87
N LEU A 28 -3.46 1.24 -13.94
CA LEU A 28 -3.16 1.46 -12.52
C LEU A 28 -1.68 1.76 -12.30
N TRP A 29 -0.80 1.02 -12.97
CA TRP A 29 0.64 1.25 -12.88
C TRP A 29 1.05 2.61 -13.44
N MET A 30 0.56 2.98 -14.63
CA MET A 30 0.83 4.28 -15.25
C MET A 30 0.30 5.44 -14.40
N ALA A 31 -0.90 5.32 -13.85
CA ALA A 31 -1.47 6.33 -12.95
C ALA A 31 -0.58 6.54 -11.71
N SER A 32 -0.04 5.45 -11.15
CA SER A 32 0.85 5.50 -9.99
C SER A 32 2.23 6.07 -10.33
N LEU A 33 2.76 5.75 -11.51
CA LEU A 33 4.00 6.34 -12.03
C LEU A 33 3.85 7.84 -12.22
N VAL A 34 2.79 8.27 -12.91
CA VAL A 34 2.50 9.70 -13.13
C VAL A 34 2.31 10.42 -11.79
N ALA A 35 1.54 9.83 -10.86
CA ALA A 35 1.38 10.39 -9.52
C ALA A 35 2.71 10.60 -8.80
N SER A 36 3.60 9.60 -8.87
CA SER A 36 4.91 9.64 -8.21
C SER A 36 5.82 10.70 -8.82
N VAL A 37 5.86 10.78 -10.15
CA VAL A 37 6.62 11.82 -10.88
C VAL A 37 6.11 13.22 -10.53
N LEU A 38 4.79 13.41 -10.51
CA LEU A 38 4.18 14.69 -10.15
C LEU A 38 4.41 15.06 -8.69
N LEU A 39 4.41 14.09 -7.76
CA LEU A 39 4.77 14.32 -6.36
C LEU A 39 6.22 14.77 -6.19
N PHE A 40 7.11 14.23 -7.01
CA PHE A 40 8.53 14.62 -7.00
C PHE A 40 8.75 16.00 -7.62
N SER A 41 7.94 16.37 -8.60
CA SER A 41 8.02 17.64 -9.31
C SER A 41 7.32 18.79 -8.54
N SER A 42 7.46 20.02 -9.02
CA SER A 42 6.72 21.17 -8.53
C SER A 42 5.21 21.13 -8.89
N ARG A 43 4.82 20.33 -9.86
CA ARG A 43 3.44 20.16 -10.33
C ARG A 43 2.73 19.03 -9.57
N ARG A 44 2.45 19.23 -8.31
CA ARG A 44 1.84 18.20 -7.44
C ARG A 44 0.44 17.82 -7.91
N PRO A 45 0.09 16.51 -7.87
CA PRO A 45 -1.30 16.09 -8.03
C PRO A 45 -2.14 16.63 -6.88
N SER A 46 -3.43 16.78 -7.09
CA SER A 46 -4.31 17.14 -5.98
C SER A 46 -4.33 16.04 -4.92
N ASP A 47 -4.36 16.42 -3.65
CA ASP A 47 -4.40 15.48 -2.52
C ASP A 47 -5.59 14.51 -2.61
N ARG A 48 -6.73 15.00 -3.10
CA ARG A 48 -7.92 14.18 -3.32
C ARG A 48 -7.73 13.15 -4.43
N TRP A 49 -7.05 13.53 -5.53
CA TRP A 49 -6.76 12.61 -6.62
C TRP A 49 -5.82 11.48 -6.17
N LEU A 50 -4.76 11.82 -5.43
CA LEU A 50 -3.83 10.82 -4.91
C LEU A 50 -4.49 9.88 -3.90
N SER A 51 -5.37 10.42 -3.03
CA SER A 51 -6.19 9.62 -2.12
C SER A 51 -7.15 8.69 -2.88
N GLY A 52 -7.74 9.19 -3.98
CA GLY A 52 -8.60 8.41 -4.87
C GLY A 52 -7.83 7.28 -5.57
N LEU A 53 -6.59 7.54 -5.98
CA LEU A 53 -5.73 6.52 -6.56
C LEU A 53 -5.40 5.41 -5.53
N LEU A 54 -5.05 5.78 -4.30
CA LEU A 54 -4.86 4.80 -3.22
C LEU A 54 -6.14 3.99 -2.97
N ALA A 55 -7.29 4.65 -2.88
CA ALA A 55 -8.58 3.97 -2.74
C ALA A 55 -8.84 2.99 -3.89
N ALA A 56 -8.58 3.41 -5.14
CA ALA A 56 -8.76 2.58 -6.33
C ALA A 56 -7.86 1.33 -6.29
N HIS A 57 -6.60 1.44 -5.86
CA HIS A 57 -5.71 0.29 -5.71
C HIS A 57 -6.23 -0.74 -4.71
N TRP A 58 -6.69 -0.29 -3.55
CA TRP A 58 -7.19 -1.18 -2.51
C TRP A 58 -8.53 -1.81 -2.89
N ILE A 59 -9.44 -1.05 -3.48
CA ILE A 59 -10.71 -1.58 -4.01
C ILE A 59 -10.46 -2.56 -5.17
N TRP A 60 -9.53 -2.24 -6.06
CA TRP A 60 -9.12 -3.14 -7.13
C TRP A 60 -8.60 -4.47 -6.59
N SER A 61 -7.64 -4.43 -5.67
CA SER A 61 -7.11 -5.64 -5.05
C SER A 61 -8.19 -6.44 -4.31
N ALA A 62 -9.17 -5.76 -3.69
CA ALA A 62 -10.30 -6.40 -3.03
C ALA A 62 -11.19 -7.17 -4.03
N LEU A 63 -11.64 -6.49 -5.07
CA LEU A 63 -12.65 -7.01 -5.98
C LEU A 63 -12.04 -7.87 -7.09
N ALA A 64 -11.04 -7.34 -7.79
CA ALA A 64 -10.45 -8.02 -8.93
C ALA A 64 -9.52 -9.15 -8.50
N TYR A 65 -8.63 -8.94 -7.52
CA TYR A 65 -7.70 -9.99 -7.12
C TYR A 65 -8.31 -10.95 -6.09
N HIS A 66 -8.71 -10.45 -4.92
CA HIS A 66 -9.18 -11.33 -3.84
C HIS A 66 -10.51 -11.99 -4.17
N ALA A 67 -11.56 -11.22 -4.48
CA ALA A 67 -12.90 -11.77 -4.64
C ALA A 67 -13.09 -12.55 -5.95
N ALA A 68 -12.57 -12.05 -7.09
CA ALA A 68 -12.81 -12.68 -8.38
C ALA A 68 -11.85 -13.83 -8.69
N PHE A 69 -10.60 -13.77 -8.22
CA PHE A 69 -9.58 -14.78 -8.54
C PHE A 69 -9.12 -15.59 -7.32
N PHE A 70 -8.65 -14.97 -6.25
CA PHE A 70 -7.97 -15.68 -5.18
C PHE A 70 -8.91 -16.57 -4.35
N THR A 71 -10.21 -16.27 -4.31
CA THR A 71 -11.24 -17.15 -3.71
C THR A 71 -11.31 -18.52 -4.35
N ARG A 72 -10.85 -18.67 -5.60
CA ARG A 72 -10.87 -19.95 -6.33
C ARG A 72 -9.95 -21.01 -5.72
N ILE A 73 -8.90 -20.56 -5.03
CA ILE A 73 -7.91 -21.45 -4.40
C ILE A 73 -7.82 -21.28 -2.87
N ASN A 74 -8.40 -20.20 -2.33
CA ASN A 74 -8.35 -19.91 -0.89
C ASN A 74 -9.64 -19.22 -0.43
N SER A 75 -10.45 -19.90 0.36
CA SER A 75 -11.70 -19.33 0.90
C SER A 75 -11.48 -18.15 1.85
N ALA A 76 -10.32 -18.06 2.52
CA ALA A 76 -9.96 -16.91 3.35
C ALA A 76 -9.84 -15.61 2.54
N ALA A 77 -9.74 -15.70 1.21
CA ALA A 77 -9.69 -14.53 0.32
C ALA A 77 -10.93 -13.63 0.43
N TRP A 78 -12.08 -14.16 0.86
CA TRP A 78 -13.26 -13.34 1.15
C TRP A 78 -13.02 -12.36 2.32
N ALA A 79 -12.36 -12.82 3.37
CA ALA A 79 -12.00 -11.95 4.50
C ALA A 79 -10.94 -10.91 4.07
N PHE A 80 -9.99 -11.30 3.23
CA PHE A 80 -9.01 -10.37 2.67
C PHE A 80 -9.67 -9.33 1.75
N ALA A 81 -10.63 -9.75 0.91
CA ALA A 81 -11.41 -8.83 0.08
C ALA A 81 -12.13 -7.78 0.93
N ALA A 82 -12.82 -8.22 2.01
CA ALA A 82 -13.50 -7.30 2.91
C ALA A 82 -12.53 -6.31 3.60
N LEU A 83 -11.35 -6.78 4.03
CA LEU A 83 -10.33 -5.96 4.66
C LEU A 83 -9.76 -4.91 3.70
N PHE A 84 -9.48 -5.31 2.46
CA PHE A 84 -9.00 -4.41 1.41
C PHE A 84 -10.05 -3.40 0.97
N LEU A 85 -11.31 -3.83 0.87
CA LEU A 85 -12.42 -2.92 0.57
C LEU A 85 -12.60 -1.87 1.67
N LEU A 86 -12.49 -2.28 2.94
CA LEU A 86 -12.52 -1.36 4.08
C LEU A 86 -11.38 -0.34 3.98
N GLN A 87 -10.16 -0.76 3.67
CA GLN A 87 -9.03 0.16 3.51
C GLN A 87 -9.25 1.14 2.36
N GLY A 88 -9.76 0.68 1.23
CA GLY A 88 -10.12 1.53 0.10
C GLY A 88 -11.20 2.56 0.47
N ALA A 89 -12.24 2.13 1.21
CA ALA A 89 -13.27 3.01 1.73
C ALA A 89 -12.72 4.07 2.71
N LEU A 90 -11.77 3.68 3.56
CA LEU A 90 -11.09 4.61 4.47
C LEU A 90 -10.28 5.67 3.71
N PHE A 91 -9.53 5.32 2.67
CA PHE A 91 -8.84 6.29 1.83
C PHE A 91 -9.80 7.20 1.09
N PHE A 92 -10.86 6.64 0.52
CA PHE A 92 -11.89 7.43 -0.16
C PHE A 92 -12.55 8.42 0.81
N TRP A 93 -12.99 7.95 1.97
CA TRP A 93 -13.66 8.80 2.94
C TRP A 93 -12.77 9.90 3.52
N HIS A 94 -11.57 9.51 4.02
CA HIS A 94 -10.68 10.47 4.67
C HIS A 94 -9.97 11.40 3.68
N GLY A 95 -9.59 10.90 2.52
CA GLY A 95 -8.81 11.65 1.55
C GLY A 95 -9.67 12.38 0.52
N VAL A 96 -10.63 11.67 -0.12
CA VAL A 96 -11.44 12.26 -1.20
C VAL A 96 -12.60 13.07 -0.62
N VAL A 97 -13.44 12.47 0.23
CA VAL A 97 -14.66 13.12 0.75
C VAL A 97 -14.30 14.20 1.77
N ARG A 98 -13.51 13.84 2.79
CA ARG A 98 -13.17 14.76 3.89
C ARG A 98 -11.98 15.68 3.59
N GLY A 99 -11.15 15.38 2.59
CA GLY A 99 -9.96 16.17 2.25
C GLY A 99 -8.96 16.30 3.41
N ARG A 100 -8.85 15.28 4.26
CA ARG A 100 -8.02 15.32 5.49
C ARG A 100 -6.59 14.86 5.28
N LEU A 101 -6.24 14.37 4.11
CA LEU A 101 -4.90 13.96 3.75
C LEU A 101 -4.29 15.02 2.83
N SER A 102 -3.05 15.38 3.11
CA SER A 102 -2.23 16.20 2.25
C SER A 102 -0.90 15.49 2.01
N PHE A 103 -0.45 15.47 0.78
CA PHE A 103 0.77 14.78 0.37
C PHE A 103 1.81 15.81 -0.11
N ALA A 104 2.98 15.75 0.46
CA ALA A 104 4.06 16.63 0.08
C ALA A 104 5.40 15.90 0.17
N PRO A 105 6.39 16.23 -0.69
CA PRO A 105 7.74 15.75 -0.50
C PRO A 105 8.19 16.10 0.91
N ALA A 106 8.32 15.10 1.75
CA ALA A 106 8.73 15.30 3.12
C ALA A 106 10.22 15.65 3.17
N ARG A 107 10.59 16.69 3.93
CA ARG A 107 11.99 16.99 4.28
C ARG A 107 12.31 16.44 5.67
N ASN A 108 12.02 15.15 5.89
CA ASN A 108 12.28 14.44 7.14
C ASN A 108 13.08 13.17 6.88
N ALA A 109 13.53 12.53 7.94
CA ALA A 109 14.34 11.31 7.87
C ALA A 109 13.62 10.12 7.15
N TRP A 110 12.30 10.16 7.04
CA TRP A 110 11.50 9.11 6.38
C TRP A 110 11.33 9.33 4.87
N ALA A 111 11.63 10.52 4.35
CA ALA A 111 11.48 10.80 2.93
C ALA A 111 12.28 9.87 2.01
N PRO A 112 13.56 9.53 2.29
CA PRO A 112 14.29 8.56 1.48
C PRO A 112 13.64 7.18 1.49
N VAL A 113 13.19 6.71 2.66
CA VAL A 113 12.48 5.42 2.81
C VAL A 113 11.18 5.42 2.00
N ALA A 114 10.39 6.50 2.08
CA ALA A 114 9.17 6.66 1.29
C ALA A 114 9.43 6.52 -0.21
N TRP A 115 10.43 7.23 -0.73
CA TRP A 115 10.78 7.19 -2.15
C TRP A 115 11.35 5.85 -2.60
N VAL A 116 12.14 5.19 -1.76
CA VAL A 116 12.63 3.83 -2.03
C VAL A 116 11.46 2.84 -2.14
N LEU A 117 10.49 2.91 -1.23
CA LEU A 117 9.30 2.04 -1.27
C LEU A 117 8.42 2.32 -2.49
N ILE A 118 8.22 3.59 -2.86
CA ILE A 118 7.48 3.97 -4.07
C ILE A 118 8.20 3.44 -5.31
N ALA A 119 9.50 3.70 -5.44
CA ALA A 119 10.29 3.21 -6.57
C ALA A 119 10.30 1.69 -6.65
N TYR A 120 10.50 1.00 -5.52
CA TYR A 120 10.46 -0.45 -5.46
C TYR A 120 9.12 -1.01 -5.94
N SER A 121 8.01 -0.44 -5.47
CA SER A 121 6.67 -0.91 -5.88
C SER A 121 6.40 -0.70 -7.37
N LEU A 122 6.88 0.40 -7.96
CA LEU A 122 6.76 0.65 -9.40
C LEU A 122 7.65 -0.28 -10.23
N LEU A 123 8.83 -0.63 -9.72
CA LEU A 123 9.76 -1.58 -10.35
C LEU A 123 9.40 -3.05 -10.07
N TYR A 124 8.44 -3.29 -9.20
CA TYR A 124 8.09 -4.63 -8.70
C TYR A 124 7.81 -5.67 -9.80
N PRO A 125 7.07 -5.38 -10.89
CA PRO A 125 6.91 -6.34 -11.98
C PRO A 125 8.23 -6.69 -12.65
N GLY A 126 9.11 -5.70 -12.88
CA GLY A 126 10.44 -5.90 -13.46
C GLY A 126 11.36 -6.71 -12.54
N ILE A 127 11.32 -6.46 -11.22
CA ILE A 127 12.08 -7.21 -10.23
C ILE A 127 11.69 -8.70 -10.27
N ASN A 128 10.38 -8.99 -10.31
CA ASN A 128 9.90 -10.38 -10.41
C ASN A 128 10.30 -11.03 -11.73
N ALA A 129 10.28 -10.30 -12.84
CA ALA A 129 10.72 -10.82 -14.15
C ALA A 129 12.19 -11.23 -14.15
N VAL A 130 13.06 -10.48 -13.45
CA VAL A 130 14.49 -10.80 -13.30
C VAL A 130 14.71 -11.95 -12.31
N LEU A 131 13.88 -12.06 -11.28
CA LEU A 131 14.02 -13.04 -10.19
C LEU A 131 13.46 -14.42 -10.50
N HIS A 132 13.11 -14.78 -11.73
CA HIS A 132 12.78 -16.16 -12.17
C HIS A 132 11.33 -16.45 -12.56
N PHE A 133 10.49 -15.47 -12.83
CA PHE A 133 9.12 -15.76 -13.24
C PHE A 133 8.90 -15.55 -14.75
N SER A 134 8.18 -16.48 -15.38
CA SER A 134 7.62 -16.23 -16.71
C SER A 134 6.80 -14.93 -16.65
N VAL A 135 6.92 -14.07 -17.65
CA VAL A 135 6.25 -12.76 -17.70
C VAL A 135 4.74 -12.86 -17.45
N SER A 136 4.10 -13.94 -17.86
CA SER A 136 2.68 -14.20 -17.60
C SER A 136 2.36 -14.49 -16.12
N ARG A 137 3.30 -15.07 -15.38
CA ARG A 137 3.12 -15.54 -14.00
C ARG A 137 3.68 -14.57 -12.94
N ILE A 138 4.18 -13.39 -13.34
CA ILE A 138 4.68 -12.41 -12.37
C ILE A 138 3.54 -11.76 -11.59
N PRO A 139 3.72 -11.48 -10.30
CA PRO A 139 2.81 -10.61 -9.59
C PRO A 139 2.87 -9.21 -10.20
N ALA A 140 1.78 -8.79 -10.84
CA ALA A 140 1.67 -7.50 -11.49
C ALA A 140 1.33 -6.36 -10.52
N PHE A 141 1.44 -5.12 -10.97
CA PHE A 141 0.95 -3.98 -10.20
C PHE A 141 -0.59 -4.08 -10.08
N GLY A 142 -1.15 -3.88 -8.88
CA GLY A 142 -2.59 -4.09 -8.62
C GLY A 142 -2.90 -5.35 -7.81
N VAL A 143 -1.93 -6.29 -7.64
CA VAL A 143 -2.03 -7.32 -6.60
C VAL A 143 -1.70 -6.73 -5.23
N PRO A 144 -2.07 -7.39 -4.12
CA PRO A 144 -1.95 -6.84 -2.77
C PRO A 144 -0.56 -6.38 -2.35
N CYS A 145 0.49 -7.11 -2.74
CA CYS A 145 1.85 -6.87 -2.27
C CYS A 145 2.43 -5.52 -2.75
N PRO A 146 2.54 -5.23 -4.06
CA PRO A 146 3.01 -3.93 -4.51
C PRO A 146 2.04 -2.80 -4.13
N THR A 147 0.73 -3.05 -4.04
CA THR A 147 -0.26 -2.08 -3.55
C THR A 147 0.06 -1.63 -2.12
N MET A 148 0.37 -2.56 -1.22
CA MET A 148 0.75 -2.26 0.16
C MET A 148 2.07 -1.49 0.22
N ILE A 149 3.11 -1.92 -0.51
CA ILE A 149 4.42 -1.27 -0.49
C ILE A 149 4.31 0.17 -1.01
N PHE A 150 3.58 0.37 -2.12
CA PHE A 150 3.28 1.69 -2.67
C PHE A 150 2.57 2.58 -1.64
N THR A 151 1.52 2.03 -1.01
CA THR A 151 0.74 2.71 0.02
C THR A 151 1.62 3.13 1.20
N ALA A 152 2.53 2.28 1.67
CA ALA A 152 3.45 2.60 2.75
C ALA A 152 4.32 3.81 2.39
N GLY A 153 4.91 3.81 1.19
CA GLY A 153 5.71 4.94 0.72
C GLY A 153 4.90 6.24 0.63
N VAL A 154 3.71 6.18 0.04
CA VAL A 154 2.85 7.39 -0.11
C VAL A 154 2.36 7.90 1.24
N LEU A 155 1.98 7.02 2.19
CA LEU A 155 1.57 7.43 3.54
C LEU A 155 2.69 8.10 4.34
N MET A 156 3.95 7.74 4.11
CA MET A 156 5.09 8.42 4.73
C MET A 156 5.29 9.85 4.22
N LEU A 157 4.70 10.20 3.07
CA LEU A 157 4.65 11.56 2.54
C LEU A 157 3.37 12.29 2.94
N ALA A 158 2.42 11.63 3.61
CA ALA A 158 1.13 12.19 3.99
C ALA A 158 1.18 12.97 5.31
N LYS A 159 0.33 14.00 5.38
CA LYS A 159 0.03 14.75 6.61
C LYS A 159 -1.49 14.89 6.78
N PRO A 160 -2.04 14.78 8.01
CA PRO A 160 -1.35 14.33 9.22
C PRO A 160 -0.94 12.86 9.16
N ARG A 161 0.02 12.45 9.98
CA ARG A 161 0.40 11.04 10.13
C ARG A 161 -0.77 10.26 10.75
N SER A 162 -1.47 9.49 9.94
CA SER A 162 -2.68 8.77 10.37
C SER A 162 -2.38 7.30 10.66
N TRP A 163 -2.17 6.95 11.94
CA TRP A 163 -1.98 5.56 12.35
C TRP A 163 -3.16 4.67 11.98
N ARG A 164 -4.40 5.22 11.97
CA ARG A 164 -5.62 4.47 11.61
C ARG A 164 -5.59 3.97 10.17
N LEU A 165 -5.04 4.77 9.25
CA LEU A 165 -4.90 4.38 7.85
C LEU A 165 -3.74 3.41 7.62
N SER A 166 -2.86 3.24 8.60
CA SER A 166 -1.70 2.34 8.52
C SER A 166 -1.99 0.94 9.10
N ILE A 167 -3.07 0.74 9.87
CA ILE A 167 -3.36 -0.54 10.54
C ILE A 167 -3.46 -1.68 9.53
N ILE A 168 -4.36 -1.55 8.56
CA ILE A 168 -4.61 -2.62 7.58
C ILE A 168 -3.38 -2.87 6.69
N PRO A 169 -2.69 -1.84 6.14
CA PRO A 169 -1.42 -2.04 5.46
C PRO A 169 -0.37 -2.78 6.29
N VAL A 170 -0.18 -2.41 7.57
CA VAL A 170 0.76 -3.10 8.48
C VAL A 170 0.33 -4.54 8.74
N MET A 171 -0.95 -4.80 8.99
CA MET A 171 -1.46 -6.17 9.13
C MET A 171 -1.20 -6.99 7.87
N TRP A 172 -1.47 -6.42 6.69
CA TRP A 172 -1.21 -7.11 5.43
C TRP A 172 0.27 -7.40 5.22
N SER A 173 1.17 -6.52 5.65
CA SER A 173 2.61 -6.76 5.52
C SER A 173 3.07 -8.02 6.26
N VAL A 174 2.44 -8.35 7.37
CA VAL A 174 2.70 -9.59 8.13
C VAL A 174 2.10 -10.79 7.42
N ILE A 175 0.83 -10.72 7.02
CA ILE A 175 0.11 -11.82 6.34
C ILE A 175 0.76 -12.13 4.99
N GLY A 176 0.91 -11.13 4.13
CA GLY A 176 1.50 -11.26 2.80
C GLY A 176 2.99 -11.65 2.85
N GLY A 177 3.74 -11.06 3.79
CA GLY A 177 5.16 -11.41 3.99
C GLY A 177 5.36 -12.84 4.45
N SER A 178 4.50 -13.39 5.32
CA SER A 178 4.55 -14.79 5.70
C SER A 178 4.19 -15.72 4.53
N ALA A 179 3.18 -15.38 3.73
CA ALA A 179 2.83 -16.13 2.54
C ALA A 179 3.96 -16.09 1.49
N ALA A 180 4.62 -14.95 1.31
CA ALA A 180 5.76 -14.80 0.41
C ALA A 180 6.91 -15.77 0.72
N SER A 181 7.20 -15.97 2.00
CA SER A 181 8.23 -16.90 2.45
C SER A 181 7.87 -18.35 2.13
N LEU A 182 6.59 -18.71 2.23
CA LEU A 182 6.09 -20.06 1.92
C LEU A 182 6.00 -20.33 0.41
N LEU A 183 5.73 -19.28 -0.38
CA LEU A 183 5.58 -19.38 -1.85
C LEU A 183 6.89 -19.11 -2.61
N GLY A 184 7.95 -18.67 -1.91
CA GLY A 184 9.23 -18.33 -2.54
C GLY A 184 9.22 -17.06 -3.38
N VAL A 185 8.27 -16.14 -3.15
CA VAL A 185 8.19 -14.85 -3.86
C VAL A 185 9.16 -13.86 -3.23
N ARG A 186 10.41 -13.88 -3.72
CA ARG A 186 11.51 -13.09 -3.12
C ARG A 186 11.26 -11.58 -3.11
N ALA A 187 10.58 -11.05 -4.14
CA ALA A 187 10.24 -9.62 -4.19
C ALA A 187 9.32 -9.19 -3.04
N ASP A 188 8.53 -10.10 -2.49
CA ASP A 188 7.63 -9.80 -1.37
C ASP A 188 8.34 -9.71 0.00
N TYR A 189 9.63 -10.03 0.10
CA TYR A 189 10.40 -9.79 1.31
C TYR A 189 10.52 -8.29 1.65
N ALA A 190 10.23 -7.40 0.72
CA ALA A 190 10.07 -5.98 1.00
C ALA A 190 8.81 -5.64 1.83
N LEU A 191 7.79 -6.53 1.85
CA LEU A 191 6.53 -6.29 2.60
C LEU A 191 6.76 -6.10 4.11
N PRO A 192 7.39 -7.04 4.84
CA PRO A 192 7.63 -6.86 6.27
C PRO A 192 8.49 -5.63 6.56
N ILE A 193 9.46 -5.30 5.70
CA ILE A 193 10.28 -4.09 5.82
C ILE A 193 9.41 -2.83 5.69
N ALA A 194 8.56 -2.78 4.66
CA ALA A 194 7.62 -1.67 4.45
C ALA A 194 6.63 -1.54 5.61
N GLY A 195 6.14 -2.68 6.14
CA GLY A 195 5.23 -2.70 7.28
C GLY A 195 5.87 -2.16 8.56
N VAL A 196 7.08 -2.60 8.90
CA VAL A 196 7.83 -2.10 10.07
C VAL A 196 8.11 -0.61 9.91
N ALA A 197 8.59 -0.17 8.75
CA ALA A 197 8.87 1.24 8.48
C ALA A 197 7.60 2.10 8.64
N LEU A 198 6.47 1.67 8.07
CA LEU A 198 5.18 2.36 8.19
C LEU A 198 4.67 2.39 9.64
N ALA A 199 4.82 1.30 10.38
CA ALA A 199 4.43 1.23 11.79
C ALA A 199 5.24 2.23 12.64
N LEU A 200 6.57 2.23 12.51
CA LEU A 200 7.46 3.16 13.21
C LEU A 200 7.13 4.63 12.87
N PHE A 201 6.96 4.95 11.58
CA PHE A 201 6.55 6.28 11.13
C PHE A 201 5.24 6.74 11.77
N SER A 202 4.24 5.84 11.81
CA SER A 202 2.90 6.15 12.33
C SER A 202 2.89 6.32 13.86
N LEU A 203 3.71 5.54 14.58
CA LEU A 203 3.84 5.63 16.04
C LEU A 203 4.52 6.93 16.47
N GLN A 204 5.57 7.38 15.76
CA GLN A 204 6.21 8.67 16.02
C GLN A 204 5.20 9.82 15.93
N GLY A 205 4.31 9.81 14.94
CA GLY A 205 3.27 10.83 14.82
C GLY A 205 2.28 10.89 16.00
N ARG A 206 2.08 9.76 16.71
CA ARG A 206 1.26 9.74 17.95
C ARG A 206 1.97 10.37 19.14
N THR A 207 3.26 10.14 19.25
CA THR A 207 4.09 10.71 20.33
C THR A 207 4.18 12.22 20.18
N ASP A 208 4.49 12.71 18.97
CA ASP A 208 4.58 14.13 18.67
C ASP A 208 3.26 14.87 19.02
N ALA A 209 2.11 14.28 18.66
CA ALA A 209 0.80 14.86 18.95
C ALA A 209 0.47 14.90 20.45
N LYS A 210 0.88 13.90 21.24
CA LYS A 210 0.70 13.89 22.70
C LYS A 210 1.55 14.98 23.36
N THR A 211 2.82 15.07 23.00
CA THR A 211 3.75 16.07 23.56
C THR A 211 3.27 17.50 23.29
N VAL A 212 2.73 17.77 22.10
CA VAL A 212 2.16 19.09 21.77
C VAL A 212 0.94 19.40 22.64
N LEU A 213 0.04 18.42 22.87
CA LEU A 213 -1.14 18.60 23.72
C LEU A 213 -0.76 18.86 25.18
N GLU A 214 0.22 18.16 25.72
CA GLU A 214 0.74 18.35 27.07
C GLU A 214 1.32 19.75 27.25
N HIS A 215 2.13 20.24 26.28
CA HIS A 215 2.69 21.58 26.33
C HIS A 215 1.64 22.70 26.20
N VAL A 216 0.55 22.46 25.45
CA VAL A 216 -0.56 23.42 25.33
C VAL A 216 -1.37 23.47 26.65
N GLN A 217 -1.56 22.35 27.33
CA GLN A 217 -2.27 22.29 28.61
C GLN A 217 -1.47 22.89 29.77
N LEU A 218 -0.14 22.83 29.72
CA LEU A 218 0.75 23.34 30.74
C LEU A 218 1.04 24.85 30.62
N ARG A 219 0.59 25.55 29.57
CA ARG A 219 0.69 26.99 29.47
C ARG A 219 -0.27 27.63 30.47
N PRO A 220 0.22 28.35 31.52
CA PRO A 220 -0.65 29.04 32.43
C PRO A 220 -1.49 30.08 31.64
N ARG A 221 -2.81 30.04 31.84
CA ARG A 221 -3.70 31.09 31.34
C ARG A 221 -3.37 32.36 32.13
N PHE A 222 -2.39 33.13 31.65
CA PHE A 222 -2.29 34.49 32.08
C PHE A 222 -3.52 35.24 31.56
N ARG A 223 -4.55 35.36 32.41
CA ARG A 223 -5.60 36.37 32.27
C ARG A 223 -5.02 37.66 32.80
N ALA A 224 -4.82 38.65 31.94
CA ALA A 224 -4.77 40.03 32.30
C ALA A 224 -6.18 40.51 32.63
#